data_55a7940b888ddd496a0dd6bd5068a464
#
_entry.id   55a7940b888ddd496a0dd6bd5068a464
#
_cell.length_a   1.000
_cell.length_b   1.000
_cell.length_c   1.000
_cell.angle_alpha   90.00
_cell.angle_beta   90.00
_cell.angle_gamma   90.00
#
_symmetry.space_group_name_H-M   'P 1'
#
loop_
_entity.id
_entity.type
_entity.pdbx_description
1 polymer ?
#
loop_
_entity_poly.entity_id
_entity_poly.type
_entity_poly.pdbx_seq_one_letter_code
_entity_poly.pdbx_strand_id
1 'polypeptide(L)'
;PALPMTREEIESYGLPFRDEFLKPYIHEYFLGQMFGPHTDYVKQTFIEPTDTWEIYRMRPEFDTQRKVEAYFAGKTDEDSIWVRDGLYALISDVLFVPDRHDPYKYHPRIGVQHDYVYRSLNDWEKSAFNRLYDHYYYHRHNEFWREQAMNKLPQLTQSTRMLVCGEDLGMIPDCVAWVMN
;
A
#
# COMPACT_ATOMS: atom_id res chain seq x y z
N PRO A 1 -3.72 13.08 8.31
CA PRO A 1 -3.20 12.91 6.97
C PRO A 1 -1.78 12.37 7.02
N ALA A 2 -1.46 11.43 6.14
CA ALA A 2 -0.12 10.90 5.99
C ALA A 2 0.74 11.87 5.18
N LEU A 3 1.98 12.09 5.60
CA LEU A 3 2.95 12.92 4.89
C LEU A 3 3.70 12.05 3.87
N PRO A 4 3.48 12.21 2.56
CA PRO A 4 4.15 11.41 1.55
C PRO A 4 5.66 11.70 1.52
N MET A 5 6.42 10.77 0.98
CA MET A 5 7.88 10.85 0.84
C MET A 5 8.26 11.13 -0.61
N THR A 6 9.31 11.94 -0.81
CA THR A 6 9.93 12.08 -2.12
C THR A 6 10.79 10.87 -2.45
N ARG A 7 11.20 10.74 -3.72
CA ARG A 7 12.15 9.72 -4.16
C ARG A 7 13.47 9.83 -3.39
N GLU A 8 13.99 11.03 -3.24
CA GLU A 8 15.24 11.31 -2.54
C GLU A 8 15.17 10.93 -1.05
N GLU A 9 14.04 11.20 -0.41
CA GLU A 9 13.81 10.76 0.97
C GLU A 9 13.82 9.23 1.09
N ILE A 10 13.17 8.51 0.17
CA ILE A 10 13.18 7.04 0.14
C ILE A 10 14.61 6.51 -0.04
N GLU A 11 15.35 7.07 -0.99
CA GLU A 11 16.72 6.67 -1.29
C GLU A 11 17.69 6.97 -0.13
N SER A 12 17.40 7.97 0.69
CA SER A 12 18.21 8.29 1.88
C SER A 12 18.23 7.17 2.93
N TYR A 13 17.25 6.27 2.91
CA TYR A 13 17.23 5.05 3.75
C TYR A 13 18.10 3.92 3.18
N GLY A 14 18.68 4.13 2.00
CA GLY A 14 19.49 3.13 1.31
C GLY A 14 18.67 2.23 0.37
N LEU A 15 17.43 2.56 0.04
CA LEU A 15 16.61 1.84 -0.92
C LEU A 15 16.59 2.59 -2.26
N PRO A 16 17.32 2.15 -3.29
CA PRO A 16 17.24 2.78 -4.62
C PRO A 16 15.81 2.68 -5.15
N PHE A 17 15.22 3.82 -5.46
CA PHE A 17 13.85 3.84 -5.95
C PHE A 17 13.78 3.37 -7.40
N ARG A 18 12.89 2.43 -7.67
CA ARG A 18 12.60 1.90 -9.00
C ARG A 18 11.12 2.06 -9.32
N ASP A 19 10.79 2.38 -10.55
CA ASP A 19 9.38 2.53 -10.99
C ASP A 19 8.60 1.20 -10.89
N GLU A 20 9.30 0.06 -10.87
CA GLU A 20 8.73 -1.27 -10.62
C GLU A 20 8.09 -1.37 -9.22
N PHE A 21 8.55 -0.60 -8.25
CA PHE A 21 7.95 -0.57 -6.91
C PHE A 21 6.54 0.02 -6.85
N LEU A 22 6.13 0.71 -7.92
CA LEU A 22 4.79 1.27 -8.11
C LEU A 22 3.85 0.35 -8.90
N LYS A 23 4.36 -0.76 -9.41
CA LYS A 23 3.62 -1.68 -10.28
C LYS A 23 3.40 -3.02 -9.58
N PRO A 24 2.28 -3.70 -9.87
CA PRO A 24 2.03 -5.04 -9.35
C PRO A 24 3.20 -5.98 -9.67
N TYR A 25 3.69 -6.69 -8.65
CA TYR A 25 4.73 -7.70 -8.82
C TYR A 25 4.09 -9.04 -9.15
N ILE A 26 4.13 -9.42 -10.43
CA ILE A 26 3.51 -10.64 -10.94
C ILE A 26 4.58 -11.57 -11.50
N HIS A 27 4.97 -12.57 -10.71
CA HIS A 27 5.97 -13.56 -11.08
C HIS A 27 5.33 -14.94 -11.26
N GLU A 28 5.74 -15.66 -12.29
CA GLU A 28 5.26 -17.03 -12.63
C GLU A 28 5.16 -17.96 -11.42
N TYR A 29 6.21 -17.96 -10.59
CA TYR A 29 6.29 -18.82 -9.40
C TYR A 29 5.09 -18.68 -8.45
N PHE A 30 4.54 -17.47 -8.31
CA PHE A 30 3.45 -17.23 -7.36
C PHE A 30 2.06 -17.43 -7.95
N LEU A 31 1.92 -17.39 -9.28
CA LEU A 31 0.61 -17.52 -9.94
C LEU A 31 -0.05 -18.87 -9.62
N GLY A 32 0.73 -19.97 -9.67
CA GLY A 32 0.22 -21.29 -9.34
C GLY A 32 -0.26 -21.41 -7.90
N GLN A 33 0.40 -20.73 -6.96
CA GLN A 33 0.01 -20.71 -5.55
C GLN A 33 -1.28 -19.93 -5.32
N MET A 34 -1.46 -18.82 -6.06
CA MET A 34 -2.64 -17.96 -5.91
C MET A 34 -3.89 -18.53 -6.58
N PHE A 35 -3.75 -19.06 -7.78
CA PHE A 35 -4.88 -19.39 -8.65
C PHE A 35 -5.09 -20.89 -8.84
N GLY A 36 -4.14 -21.74 -8.44
CA GLY A 36 -4.27 -23.19 -8.55
C GLY A 36 -4.70 -23.64 -9.95
N PRO A 37 -5.84 -24.33 -10.11
CA PRO A 37 -6.33 -24.79 -11.40
C PRO A 37 -6.74 -23.68 -12.36
N HIS A 38 -6.93 -22.45 -11.87
CA HIS A 38 -7.31 -21.28 -12.69
C HIS A 38 -6.12 -20.51 -13.26
N THR A 39 -4.88 -20.94 -12.99
CA THR A 39 -3.66 -20.25 -13.41
C THR A 39 -3.61 -19.98 -14.92
N ASP A 40 -3.91 -21.00 -15.75
CA ASP A 40 -3.89 -20.85 -17.21
C ASP A 40 -4.97 -19.88 -17.70
N TYR A 41 -6.16 -19.92 -17.10
CA TYR A 41 -7.23 -18.96 -17.40
C TYR A 41 -6.80 -17.52 -17.06
N VAL A 42 -6.17 -17.31 -15.92
CA VAL A 42 -5.66 -16.00 -15.51
C VAL A 42 -4.59 -15.50 -16.48
N LYS A 43 -3.63 -16.35 -16.85
CA LYS A 43 -2.56 -16.01 -17.80
C LYS A 43 -3.10 -15.65 -19.18
N GLN A 44 -4.08 -16.35 -19.67
CA GLN A 44 -4.67 -16.11 -20.99
C GLN A 44 -5.54 -14.85 -21.05
N THR A 45 -6.23 -14.54 -19.95
CA THR A 45 -7.29 -13.52 -19.94
C THR A 45 -6.82 -12.18 -19.36
N PHE A 46 -6.14 -12.18 -18.22
CA PHE A 46 -5.97 -10.97 -17.39
C PHE A 46 -4.56 -10.39 -17.40
N ILE A 47 -3.56 -11.20 -17.70
CA ILE A 47 -2.17 -10.76 -17.67
C ILE A 47 -1.47 -11.06 -19.00
N GLU A 48 -0.32 -10.41 -19.19
CA GLU A 48 0.54 -10.66 -20.37
C GLU A 48 2.02 -10.64 -19.94
N PRO A 49 2.90 -11.39 -20.65
CA PRO A 49 4.32 -11.42 -20.33
C PRO A 49 4.96 -10.05 -20.57
N THR A 50 6.00 -9.76 -19.81
CA THR A 50 6.89 -8.62 -20.03
C THR A 50 8.18 -9.06 -20.74
N ASP A 51 9.08 -8.10 -21.00
CA ASP A 51 10.41 -8.40 -21.54
C ASP A 51 11.33 -9.12 -20.52
N THR A 52 10.93 -9.16 -19.26
CA THR A 52 11.64 -9.87 -18.19
C THR A 52 11.12 -11.29 -18.06
N TRP A 53 12.02 -12.27 -18.03
CA TRP A 53 11.69 -13.67 -17.86
C TRP A 53 10.82 -13.92 -16.61
N GLU A 54 9.76 -14.70 -16.79
CA GLU A 54 8.79 -15.07 -15.73
C GLU A 54 8.04 -13.90 -15.07
N ILE A 55 8.16 -12.67 -15.57
CA ILE A 55 7.44 -11.50 -15.07
C ILE A 55 6.30 -11.15 -16.01
N TYR A 56 5.14 -10.92 -15.41
CA TYR A 56 3.90 -10.53 -16.10
C TYR A 56 3.48 -9.12 -15.68
N ARG A 57 2.57 -8.55 -16.45
CA ARG A 57 1.83 -7.34 -16.09
C ARG A 57 0.34 -7.55 -16.31
N MET A 58 -0.47 -6.78 -15.62
CA MET A 58 -1.91 -6.74 -15.91
C MET A 58 -2.15 -6.19 -17.31
N ARG A 59 -3.09 -6.81 -18.03
CA ARG A 59 -3.57 -6.21 -19.29
C ARG A 59 -4.26 -4.89 -19.01
N PRO A 60 -4.19 -3.88 -19.92
CA PRO A 60 -4.80 -2.56 -19.70
C PRO A 60 -6.30 -2.60 -19.38
N GLU A 61 -7.00 -3.62 -19.87
CA GLU A 61 -8.43 -3.84 -19.63
C GLU A 61 -8.73 -4.25 -18.19
N PHE A 62 -7.72 -4.70 -17.42
CA PHE A 62 -7.85 -5.27 -16.07
C PHE A 62 -6.85 -4.69 -15.07
N ASP A 63 -6.19 -3.59 -15.38
CA ASP A 63 -5.12 -2.99 -14.57
C ASP A 63 -5.58 -2.29 -13.28
N THR A 64 -6.88 -2.26 -13.02
CA THR A 64 -7.46 -1.72 -11.81
C THR A 64 -8.51 -2.66 -11.21
N GLN A 65 -8.65 -2.64 -9.87
CA GLN A 65 -9.68 -3.43 -9.19
C GLN A 65 -11.09 -3.11 -9.70
N ARG A 66 -11.39 -1.86 -10.06
CA ARG A 66 -12.68 -1.46 -10.64
C ARG A 66 -12.96 -2.15 -11.98
N LYS A 67 -11.95 -2.30 -12.85
CA LYS A 67 -12.09 -3.00 -14.13
C LYS A 67 -12.31 -4.49 -13.93
N VAL A 68 -11.59 -5.09 -12.99
CA VAL A 68 -11.79 -6.48 -12.58
C VAL A 68 -13.18 -6.69 -12.01
N GLU A 69 -13.64 -5.81 -11.10
CA GLU A 69 -14.99 -5.85 -10.55
C GLU A 69 -16.06 -5.82 -11.64
N ALA A 70 -15.92 -4.93 -12.61
CA ALA A 70 -16.86 -4.82 -13.74
C ALA A 70 -16.93 -6.10 -14.57
N TYR A 71 -15.79 -6.79 -14.77
CA TYR A 71 -15.75 -8.07 -15.49
C TYR A 71 -16.44 -9.20 -14.73
N PHE A 72 -16.31 -9.22 -13.41
CA PHE A 72 -16.92 -10.25 -12.56
C PHE A 72 -18.33 -9.87 -12.07
N ALA A 73 -18.87 -8.72 -12.50
CA ALA A 73 -20.20 -8.30 -12.11
C ALA A 73 -21.26 -9.37 -12.43
N GLY A 74 -22.01 -9.79 -11.40
CA GLY A 74 -23.03 -10.83 -11.52
C GLY A 74 -22.51 -12.29 -11.51
N LYS A 75 -21.20 -12.52 -11.42
CA LYS A 75 -20.60 -13.85 -11.24
C LYS A 75 -20.43 -14.13 -9.75
N THR A 76 -21.18 -15.10 -9.23
CA THR A 76 -21.26 -15.40 -7.78
C THR A 76 -20.79 -16.82 -7.44
N ASP A 77 -20.32 -17.57 -8.42
CA ASP A 77 -19.75 -18.90 -8.22
C ASP A 77 -18.38 -18.80 -7.52
N GLU A 78 -18.00 -19.84 -6.79
CA GLU A 78 -16.77 -19.89 -5.99
C GLU A 78 -15.51 -19.66 -6.82
N ASP A 79 -15.44 -20.21 -8.02
CA ASP A 79 -14.29 -20.08 -8.91
C ASP A 79 -14.11 -18.62 -9.38
N SER A 80 -15.20 -17.98 -9.76
CA SER A 80 -15.18 -16.55 -10.14
C SER A 80 -14.77 -15.64 -8.99
N ILE A 81 -15.26 -15.92 -7.78
CA ILE A 81 -14.87 -15.20 -6.56
C ILE A 81 -13.38 -15.38 -6.27
N TRP A 82 -12.89 -16.63 -6.32
CA TRP A 82 -11.48 -16.92 -6.10
C TRP A 82 -10.58 -16.16 -7.08
N VAL A 83 -10.87 -16.25 -8.39
CA VAL A 83 -10.09 -15.56 -9.41
C VAL A 83 -10.14 -14.02 -9.21
N ARG A 84 -11.33 -13.47 -8.98
CA ARG A 84 -11.50 -12.03 -8.73
C ARG A 84 -10.66 -11.55 -7.56
N ASP A 85 -10.75 -12.23 -6.42
CA ASP A 85 -10.07 -11.84 -5.19
C ASP A 85 -8.54 -12.00 -5.33
N GLY A 86 -8.10 -13.03 -6.05
CA GLY A 86 -6.69 -13.20 -6.42
C GLY A 86 -6.18 -12.06 -7.31
N LEU A 87 -6.96 -11.62 -8.28
CA LEU A 87 -6.61 -10.46 -9.13
C LEU A 87 -6.56 -9.16 -8.33
N TYR A 88 -7.44 -8.96 -7.34
CA TYR A 88 -7.35 -7.82 -6.42
C TYR A 88 -6.04 -7.83 -5.62
N ALA A 89 -5.66 -9.01 -5.13
CA ALA A 89 -4.39 -9.17 -4.42
C ALA A 89 -3.20 -8.87 -5.33
N LEU A 90 -3.19 -9.37 -6.58
CA LEU A 90 -2.14 -9.06 -7.55
C LEU A 90 -2.01 -7.55 -7.81
N ILE A 91 -3.13 -6.87 -8.07
CA ILE A 91 -3.13 -5.42 -8.37
C ILE A 91 -2.61 -4.61 -7.18
N SER A 92 -2.85 -5.07 -5.96
CA SER A 92 -2.38 -4.39 -4.75
C SER A 92 -0.96 -4.77 -4.32
N ASP A 93 -0.31 -5.72 -4.97
CA ASP A 93 1.04 -6.17 -4.63
C ASP A 93 2.10 -5.18 -5.16
N VAL A 94 2.14 -4.00 -4.54
CA VAL A 94 3.07 -2.91 -4.85
C VAL A 94 3.80 -2.46 -3.59
N LEU A 95 5.04 -2.01 -3.71
CA LEU A 95 5.83 -1.58 -2.54
C LEU A 95 5.43 -0.17 -2.08
N PHE A 96 5.14 0.72 -3.02
CA PHE A 96 4.72 2.09 -2.79
C PHE A 96 3.47 2.45 -3.59
N VAL A 97 2.71 3.40 -3.05
CA VAL A 97 1.54 3.99 -3.71
C VAL A 97 1.81 5.48 -3.94
N PRO A 98 1.56 6.01 -5.14
CA PRO A 98 1.66 7.44 -5.40
C PRO A 98 0.68 8.25 -4.53
N ASP A 99 1.10 9.42 -4.09
CA ASP A 99 0.21 10.36 -3.41
C ASP A 99 -0.88 10.89 -4.36
N ARG A 100 -2.06 11.13 -3.82
CA ARG A 100 -3.22 11.60 -4.60
C ARG A 100 -3.07 13.03 -5.12
N HIS A 101 -2.31 13.85 -4.41
CA HIS A 101 -2.18 15.29 -4.68
C HIS A 101 -0.86 15.64 -5.36
N ASP A 102 0.16 14.77 -5.20
CA ASP A 102 1.49 14.96 -5.78
C ASP A 102 2.03 13.62 -6.33
N PRO A 103 1.96 13.41 -7.65
CA PRO A 103 2.36 12.14 -8.27
C PRO A 103 3.86 11.85 -8.16
N TYR A 104 4.65 12.81 -7.69
CA TYR A 104 6.10 12.63 -7.45
C TYR A 104 6.42 12.30 -6.00
N LYS A 105 5.39 12.08 -5.16
CA LYS A 105 5.53 11.64 -3.78
C LYS A 105 4.80 10.32 -3.56
N TYR A 106 5.28 9.57 -2.58
CA TYR A 106 4.89 8.18 -2.41
C TYR A 106 4.61 7.85 -0.94
N HIS A 107 3.78 6.83 -0.75
CA HIS A 107 3.50 6.23 0.54
C HIS A 107 3.96 4.77 0.49
N PRO A 108 4.74 4.25 1.46
CA PRO A 108 4.96 2.82 1.57
C PRO A 108 3.62 2.14 1.85
N ARG A 109 3.34 1.04 1.14
CA ARG A 109 2.06 0.34 1.30
C ARG A 109 2.02 -0.36 2.66
N ILE A 110 0.93 -0.18 3.42
CA ILE A 110 0.74 -0.81 4.72
C ILE A 110 0.61 -2.34 4.57
N GLY A 111 1.28 -3.10 5.43
CA GLY A 111 1.21 -4.56 5.45
C GLY A 111 1.93 -5.27 4.31
N VAL A 112 2.69 -4.56 3.49
CA VAL A 112 3.37 -5.09 2.30
C VAL A 112 4.40 -6.19 2.61
N GLN A 113 4.86 -6.31 3.85
CA GLN A 113 5.79 -7.36 4.29
C GLN A 113 5.25 -8.79 4.08
N HIS A 114 3.94 -8.94 3.90
CA HIS A 114 3.30 -10.22 3.60
C HIS A 114 3.17 -10.49 2.10
N ASP A 115 3.42 -9.50 1.25
CA ASP A 115 3.21 -9.55 -0.20
C ASP A 115 4.45 -10.06 -0.96
N TYR A 116 4.24 -10.46 -2.21
CA TYR A 116 5.30 -11.03 -3.04
C TYR A 116 6.35 -10.01 -3.46
N VAL A 117 5.96 -8.75 -3.70
CA VAL A 117 6.90 -7.67 -4.02
C VAL A 117 7.95 -7.50 -2.91
N TYR A 118 7.54 -7.54 -1.63
CA TYR A 118 8.48 -7.49 -0.52
C TYR A 118 9.36 -8.74 -0.44
N ARG A 119 8.78 -9.91 -0.68
CA ARG A 119 9.54 -11.19 -0.68
C ARG A 119 10.60 -11.22 -1.77
N SER A 120 10.39 -10.54 -2.90
CA SER A 120 11.34 -10.46 -4.02
C SER A 120 12.55 -9.57 -3.74
N LEU A 121 12.49 -8.71 -2.73
CA LEU A 121 13.61 -7.87 -2.33
C LEU A 121 14.74 -8.72 -1.74
N ASN A 122 15.98 -8.34 -1.99
CA ASN A 122 17.11 -8.92 -1.29
C ASN A 122 17.18 -8.45 0.18
N ASP A 123 18.00 -9.07 1.00
CA ASP A 123 18.05 -8.80 2.44
C ASP A 123 18.44 -7.35 2.77
N TRP A 124 19.29 -6.77 1.96
CA TRP A 124 19.69 -5.37 2.09
C TRP A 124 18.53 -4.41 1.78
N GLU A 125 17.80 -4.64 0.68
CA GLU A 125 16.62 -3.86 0.33
C GLU A 125 15.51 -4.00 1.37
N LYS A 126 15.27 -5.21 1.90
CA LYS A 126 14.34 -5.45 3.00
C LYS A 126 14.71 -4.67 4.24
N SER A 127 16.02 -4.68 4.61
CA SER A 127 16.51 -3.93 5.75
C SER A 127 16.30 -2.41 5.57
N ALA A 128 16.60 -1.89 4.39
CA ALA A 128 16.39 -0.47 4.06
C ALA A 128 14.90 -0.09 4.09
N PHE A 129 14.05 -0.91 3.46
CA PHE A 129 12.61 -0.71 3.46
C PHE A 129 12.01 -0.77 4.86
N ASN A 130 12.42 -1.71 5.71
CA ASN A 130 11.90 -1.83 7.07
C ASN A 130 12.24 -0.61 7.92
N ARG A 131 13.45 -0.03 7.81
CA ARG A 131 13.79 1.22 8.49
C ARG A 131 12.93 2.40 8.01
N LEU A 132 12.72 2.51 6.70
CA LEU A 132 11.83 3.50 6.10
C LEU A 132 10.40 3.33 6.59
N TYR A 133 9.87 2.11 6.56
CA TYR A 133 8.52 1.74 6.97
C TYR A 133 8.25 2.09 8.43
N ASP A 134 9.17 1.71 9.32
CA ASP A 134 9.10 2.02 10.75
C ASP A 134 9.06 3.53 10.99
N HIS A 135 10.02 4.27 10.41
CA HIS A 135 10.02 5.72 10.52
C HIS A 135 8.73 6.35 9.95
N TYR A 136 8.28 5.89 8.78
CA TYR A 136 7.09 6.43 8.13
C TYR A 136 5.83 6.27 9.00
N TYR A 137 5.56 5.07 9.51
CA TYR A 137 4.32 4.76 10.21
C TYR A 137 4.34 5.17 11.69
N TYR A 138 5.49 5.17 12.36
CA TYR A 138 5.56 5.36 13.80
C TYR A 138 6.20 6.68 14.24
N HIS A 139 6.96 7.37 13.36
CA HIS A 139 7.72 8.56 13.79
C HIS A 139 7.46 9.81 12.93
N ARG A 140 7.40 9.67 11.60
CA ARG A 140 7.36 10.80 10.65
C ARG A 140 6.24 11.80 10.92
N HIS A 141 5.11 11.37 11.42
CA HIS A 141 3.92 12.21 11.56
C HIS A 141 3.78 12.85 12.93
N ASN A 142 4.62 12.53 13.91
CA ASN A 142 4.48 12.99 15.30
C ASN A 142 4.45 14.51 15.40
N GLU A 143 5.44 15.21 14.83
CA GLU A 143 5.56 16.66 14.91
C GLU A 143 4.42 17.37 14.19
N PHE A 144 4.13 16.94 12.97
CA PHE A 144 3.00 17.47 12.21
C PHE A 144 1.66 17.28 12.95
N TRP A 145 1.44 16.09 13.52
CA TRP A 145 0.25 15.80 14.29
C TRP A 145 0.15 16.69 15.53
N ARG A 146 1.23 16.84 16.27
CA ARG A 146 1.30 17.71 17.44
C ARG A 146 0.92 19.16 17.10
N GLU A 147 1.53 19.73 16.08
CA GLU A 147 1.23 21.10 15.62
C GLU A 147 -0.23 21.26 15.21
N GLN A 148 -0.75 20.33 14.39
CA GLN A 148 -2.13 20.39 13.94
C GLN A 148 -3.14 20.20 15.09
N ALA A 149 -2.85 19.32 16.04
CA ALA A 149 -3.67 19.12 17.22
C ALA A 149 -3.70 20.37 18.10
N MET A 150 -2.53 20.97 18.40
CA MET A 150 -2.44 22.18 19.21
C MET A 150 -3.09 23.40 18.55
N ASN A 151 -3.18 23.46 17.24
CA ASN A 151 -3.90 24.51 16.53
C ASN A 151 -5.43 24.33 16.57
N LYS A 152 -5.94 23.12 16.70
CA LYS A 152 -7.38 22.81 16.57
C LYS A 152 -8.06 22.45 17.88
N LEU A 153 -7.44 21.62 18.72
CA LEU A 153 -8.07 21.09 19.94
C LEU A 153 -8.36 22.20 20.99
N PRO A 154 -7.49 23.18 21.23
CA PRO A 154 -7.82 24.27 22.16
C PRO A 154 -9.07 25.06 21.73
N GLN A 155 -9.24 25.30 20.43
CA GLN A 155 -10.43 25.99 19.92
C GLN A 155 -11.70 25.13 20.11
N LEU A 156 -11.59 23.82 19.89
CA LEU A 156 -12.70 22.88 20.10
C LEU A 156 -13.12 22.85 21.58
N THR A 157 -12.15 22.69 22.50
CA THR A 157 -12.44 22.61 23.95
C THR A 157 -12.99 23.92 24.51
N GLN A 158 -12.58 25.08 23.97
CA GLN A 158 -13.08 26.38 24.35
C GLN A 158 -14.48 26.71 23.80
N SER A 159 -14.87 26.04 22.69
CA SER A 159 -16.16 26.31 22.04
C SER A 159 -17.34 25.58 22.70
N THR A 160 -17.10 24.69 23.66
CA THR A 160 -18.14 23.93 24.33
C THR A 160 -17.86 23.78 25.83
N ARG A 161 -18.94 23.58 26.62
CA ARG A 161 -18.84 23.20 28.04
C ARG A 161 -18.91 21.66 28.25
N MET A 162 -19.02 20.90 27.17
CA MET A 162 -19.04 19.44 27.23
C MET A 162 -17.62 18.90 27.38
N LEU A 163 -17.50 17.74 28.03
CA LEU A 163 -16.26 17.00 28.05
C LEU A 163 -15.95 16.50 26.63
N VAL A 164 -14.79 16.88 26.12
CA VAL A 164 -14.30 16.40 24.82
C VAL A 164 -13.50 15.11 25.07
N CYS A 165 -13.94 14.01 24.47
CA CYS A 165 -13.27 12.72 24.54
C CYS A 165 -12.67 12.37 23.18
N GLY A 166 -11.44 11.88 23.17
CA GLY A 166 -10.78 11.30 21.98
C GLY A 166 -10.81 9.79 22.08
N GLU A 167 -10.95 9.14 20.95
CA GLU A 167 -10.82 7.68 20.84
C GLU A 167 -9.39 7.34 20.36
N ASP A 168 -8.78 6.37 21.03
CA ASP A 168 -7.40 5.96 20.85
C ASP A 168 -7.33 4.60 20.13
N LEU A 169 -7.52 4.62 18.81
CA LEU A 169 -7.56 3.43 17.97
C LEU A 169 -6.46 3.40 16.92
N GLY A 170 -5.83 2.25 16.76
CA GLY A 170 -4.86 1.97 15.70
C GLY A 170 -3.47 2.53 15.95
N MET A 171 -2.84 3.05 14.91
CA MET A 171 -1.50 3.65 15.00
C MET A 171 -1.61 5.10 15.41
N ILE A 172 -1.44 5.37 16.69
CA ILE A 172 -1.47 6.70 17.27
C ILE A 172 -0.05 7.29 17.34
N PRO A 173 0.12 8.58 17.04
CA PRO A 173 1.39 9.26 17.25
C PRO A 173 1.80 9.32 18.74
N ASP A 174 3.09 9.20 19.02
CA ASP A 174 3.62 9.23 20.39
C ASP A 174 3.25 10.53 21.14
N CYS A 175 3.03 11.61 20.41
CA CYS A 175 2.66 12.90 20.99
C CYS A 175 1.22 12.96 21.54
N VAL A 176 0.35 11.98 21.27
CA VAL A 176 -1.08 12.03 21.64
C VAL A 176 -1.27 12.20 23.14
N ALA A 177 -0.59 11.39 23.96
CA ALA A 177 -0.68 11.48 25.41
C ALA A 177 -0.29 12.87 25.93
N TRP A 178 0.71 13.50 25.34
CA TRP A 178 1.13 14.86 25.70
C TRP A 178 0.11 15.92 25.25
N VAL A 179 -0.49 15.75 24.06
CA VAL A 179 -1.47 16.71 23.51
C VAL A 179 -2.78 16.68 24.29
N MET A 180 -3.17 15.52 24.83
CA MET A 180 -4.45 15.32 25.54
C MET A 180 -4.39 15.70 27.01
N ASN A 181 -3.22 15.93 27.61
CA ASN A 181 -3.03 16.39 28.98
C ASN A 181 -2.94 17.89 29.08
#